data_0fc1ea60cc9c4273ed75790eb0f3b7e6
#
_entry.id   0fc1ea60cc9c4273ed75790eb0f3b7e6
#
_cell.length_a   1.000
_cell.length_b   1.000
_cell.length_c   1.000
_cell.angle_alpha   90.00
_cell.angle_beta   90.00
_cell.angle_gamma   90.00
#
_symmetry.space_group_name_H-M   'P 1'
#
loop_
_entity.id
_entity.type
_entity.pdbx_description
1 polymer ?
#
loop_
_entity_poly.entity_id
_entity_poly.type
_entity_poly.pdbx_seq_one_letter_code
_entity_poly.pdbx_strand_id
1 'polypeptide(L)'
;YAKAKGVKTIIAVDIDDRKLEIAKQSGATMTINSKEIDPVEAILKVTDNQGIDVSLEMSGTEICQIQAVQASAKMGRVVYLGISNSSLTFPKEAVDKILRYQVSVMGSWNSFSDPFPGIEWTESAELMDKGLMNPEMFITQKLTLDDVPDTFKKIDKKELYFIKIMFYPSK
;
A
#
# COMPACT_ATOMS: atom_id res chain seq x y z
N TYR A 1 -4.96 -6.81 6.74
CA TYR A 1 -3.95 -7.60 7.42
C TYR A 1 -3.41 -6.90 8.68
N ALA A 2 -2.87 -5.69 8.58
CA ALA A 2 -2.29 -4.94 9.70
C ALA A 2 -3.27 -4.81 10.90
N LYS A 3 -4.55 -4.48 10.62
CA LYS A 3 -5.61 -4.44 11.64
C LYS A 3 -5.81 -5.79 12.30
N ALA A 4 -5.88 -6.87 11.52
CA ALA A 4 -6.04 -8.24 12.03
C ALA A 4 -4.86 -8.68 12.90
N LYS A 5 -3.67 -8.17 12.64
CA LYS A 5 -2.45 -8.39 13.45
C LYS A 5 -2.33 -7.45 14.65
N GLY A 6 -3.34 -6.62 14.91
CA GLY A 6 -3.41 -5.75 16.09
C GLY A 6 -2.58 -4.47 16.00
N VAL A 7 -2.21 -4.02 14.81
CA VAL A 7 -1.54 -2.72 14.62
C VAL A 7 -2.49 -1.61 15.07
N LYS A 8 -2.05 -0.77 15.99
CA LYS A 8 -2.89 0.28 16.62
C LYS A 8 -3.12 1.46 15.70
N THR A 9 -2.07 1.95 15.04
CA THR A 9 -2.14 3.11 14.16
C THR A 9 -1.81 2.69 12.75
N ILE A 10 -2.77 2.85 11.84
CA ILE A 10 -2.64 2.51 10.43
C ILE A 10 -2.99 3.76 9.64
N ILE A 11 -2.02 4.35 8.95
CA ILE A 11 -2.20 5.54 8.14
C ILE A 11 -2.16 5.12 6.67
N ALA A 12 -3.24 5.42 5.94
CA ALA A 12 -3.31 5.21 4.50
C ALA A 12 -3.12 6.54 3.76
N VAL A 13 -2.23 6.54 2.77
CA VAL A 13 -1.95 7.70 1.92
C VAL A 13 -2.28 7.34 0.48
N ASP A 14 -3.10 8.13 -0.18
CA ASP A 14 -3.42 8.00 -1.61
C ASP A 14 -3.81 9.36 -2.18
N ILE A 15 -3.93 9.47 -3.49
CA ILE A 15 -4.42 10.65 -4.22
C ILE A 15 -5.91 10.55 -4.57
N ASP A 16 -6.56 9.43 -4.30
CA ASP A 16 -7.95 9.13 -4.65
C ASP A 16 -8.79 8.89 -3.39
N ASP A 17 -9.72 9.80 -3.10
CA ASP A 17 -10.58 9.73 -1.91
C ASP A 17 -11.40 8.45 -1.85
N ARG A 18 -11.79 7.88 -3.01
CA ARG A 18 -12.54 6.61 -3.06
C ARG A 18 -11.71 5.46 -2.49
N LYS A 19 -10.40 5.44 -2.78
CA LYS A 19 -9.47 4.45 -2.22
C LYS A 19 -9.24 4.68 -0.73
N LEU A 20 -9.13 5.96 -0.33
CA LEU A 20 -8.98 6.33 1.07
C LEU A 20 -10.19 5.92 1.91
N GLU A 21 -11.41 6.05 1.36
CA GLU A 21 -12.63 5.58 2.04
C GLU A 21 -12.61 4.06 2.24
N ILE A 22 -12.20 3.29 1.23
CA ILE A 22 -12.04 1.84 1.35
C ILE A 22 -10.93 1.48 2.35
N ALA A 23 -9.83 2.20 2.34
CA ALA A 23 -8.77 2.00 3.34
C ALA A 23 -9.28 2.21 4.77
N LYS A 24 -10.12 3.24 4.99
CA LYS A 24 -10.76 3.52 6.27
C LYS A 24 -11.68 2.37 6.70
N GLN A 25 -12.54 1.90 5.79
CA GLN A 25 -13.40 0.74 6.03
C GLN A 25 -12.59 -0.55 6.31
N SER A 26 -11.42 -0.69 5.69
CA SER A 26 -10.51 -1.81 5.89
C SER A 26 -9.72 -1.74 7.20
N GLY A 27 -9.80 -0.61 7.92
CA GLY A 27 -9.19 -0.45 9.23
C GLY A 27 -8.06 0.55 9.34
N ALA A 28 -7.85 1.40 8.33
CA ALA A 28 -6.99 2.56 8.50
C ALA A 28 -7.59 3.47 9.58
N THR A 29 -6.75 3.85 10.54
CA THR A 29 -7.14 4.75 11.65
C THR A 29 -7.10 6.21 11.21
N MET A 30 -6.34 6.50 10.15
CA MET A 30 -6.21 7.80 9.53
C MET A 30 -6.02 7.65 8.02
N THR A 31 -6.54 8.60 7.25
CA THR A 31 -6.35 8.70 5.81
C THR A 31 -5.81 10.08 5.44
N ILE A 32 -4.92 10.14 4.45
CA ILE A 32 -4.31 11.38 3.97
C ILE A 32 -4.41 11.42 2.46
N ASN A 33 -5.08 12.44 1.92
CA ASN A 33 -5.04 12.73 0.49
C ASN A 33 -3.80 13.59 0.19
N SER A 34 -2.82 12.98 -0.47
CA SER A 34 -1.54 13.65 -0.75
C SER A 34 -1.61 14.72 -1.85
N LYS A 35 -2.76 14.92 -2.50
CA LYS A 35 -3.01 16.10 -3.33
C LYS A 35 -3.35 17.34 -2.51
N GLU A 36 -3.85 17.16 -1.30
CA GLU A 36 -4.34 18.25 -0.45
C GLU A 36 -3.34 18.63 0.64
N ILE A 37 -2.65 17.65 1.17
CA ILE A 37 -1.75 17.82 2.33
C ILE A 37 -0.45 17.05 2.06
N ASP A 38 0.69 17.63 2.41
CA ASP A 38 1.95 16.90 2.42
C ASP A 38 1.88 15.73 3.41
N PRO A 39 2.03 14.48 2.95
CA PRO A 39 1.85 13.32 3.81
C PRO A 39 2.95 13.19 4.87
N VAL A 40 4.18 13.66 4.60
CA VAL A 40 5.28 13.61 5.57
C VAL A 40 4.99 14.56 6.73
N GLU A 41 4.59 15.80 6.44
CA GLU A 41 4.22 16.77 7.45
C GLU A 41 3.02 16.28 8.28
N ALA A 42 1.98 15.77 7.63
CA ALA A 42 0.80 15.24 8.30
C ALA A 42 1.15 14.07 9.24
N ILE A 43 1.97 13.13 8.78
CA ILE A 43 2.43 11.98 9.57
C ILE A 43 3.27 12.45 10.77
N LEU A 44 4.25 13.31 10.55
CA LEU A 44 5.09 13.83 11.63
C LEU A 44 4.27 14.57 12.67
N LYS A 45 3.28 15.34 12.25
CA LYS A 45 2.38 16.07 13.17
C LYS A 45 1.58 15.12 14.08
N VAL A 46 1.01 14.03 13.54
CA VAL A 46 0.17 13.10 14.32
C VAL A 46 0.99 12.10 15.13
N THR A 47 2.28 12.02 14.89
CA THR A 47 3.23 11.17 15.62
C THR A 47 4.17 11.96 16.53
N ASP A 48 3.84 13.22 16.84
CA ASP A 48 4.69 14.09 17.66
C ASP A 48 6.17 14.10 17.19
N ASN A 49 6.36 14.18 15.87
CA ASN A 49 7.65 14.10 15.18
C ASN A 49 8.42 12.78 15.36
N GLN A 50 7.79 11.73 15.89
CA GLN A 50 8.43 10.41 16.01
C GLN A 50 8.56 9.73 14.66
N GLY A 51 7.56 9.90 13.77
CA GLY A 51 7.47 9.20 12.49
C GLY A 51 6.84 7.82 12.59
N ILE A 52 6.95 7.03 11.52
CA ILE A 52 6.31 5.73 11.35
C ILE A 52 7.31 4.60 11.53
N ASP A 53 6.95 3.57 12.30
CA ASP A 53 7.79 2.39 12.53
C ASP A 53 7.95 1.54 11.28
N VAL A 54 6.88 1.40 10.47
CA VAL A 54 6.87 0.61 9.25
C VAL A 54 6.11 1.35 8.15
N SER A 55 6.78 1.61 7.03
CA SER A 55 6.18 2.15 5.81
C SER A 55 6.12 1.08 4.73
N LEU A 56 4.95 0.90 4.12
CA LEU A 56 4.75 0.04 2.95
C LEU A 56 4.51 0.92 1.74
N GLU A 57 5.49 1.02 0.85
CA GLU A 57 5.37 1.81 -0.36
C GLU A 57 4.90 0.92 -1.52
N MET A 58 3.71 1.20 -2.06
CA MET A 58 3.02 0.35 -3.02
C MET A 58 2.74 1.03 -4.35
N SER A 59 3.07 2.32 -4.51
CA SER A 59 2.82 3.06 -5.75
C SER A 59 3.94 2.91 -6.79
N GLY A 60 5.19 2.71 -6.32
CA GLY A 60 6.38 2.67 -7.15
C GLY A 60 6.80 4.04 -7.72
N THR A 61 6.20 5.14 -7.24
CA THR A 61 6.60 6.47 -7.69
C THR A 61 7.77 7.00 -6.87
N GLU A 62 8.69 7.72 -7.52
CA GLU A 62 9.86 8.31 -6.86
C GLU A 62 9.47 9.14 -5.63
N ILE A 63 8.44 9.98 -5.76
CA ILE A 63 7.98 10.84 -4.67
C ILE A 63 7.50 10.02 -3.46
N CYS A 64 6.72 8.96 -3.66
CA CYS A 64 6.23 8.12 -2.56
C CYS A 64 7.36 7.32 -1.92
N GLN A 65 8.33 6.85 -2.71
CA GLN A 65 9.52 6.15 -2.20
C GLN A 65 10.36 7.05 -1.30
N ILE A 66 10.54 8.32 -1.67
CA ILE A 66 11.23 9.32 -0.86
C ILE A 66 10.44 9.66 0.41
N GLN A 67 9.14 9.94 0.26
CA GLN A 67 8.26 10.28 1.39
C GLN A 67 8.19 9.15 2.43
N ALA A 68 8.18 7.89 1.99
CA ALA A 68 8.21 6.74 2.91
C ALA A 68 9.46 6.75 3.81
N VAL A 69 10.61 7.13 3.26
CA VAL A 69 11.86 7.31 4.03
C VAL A 69 11.76 8.53 4.95
N GLN A 70 11.29 9.66 4.43
CA GLN A 70 11.22 10.91 5.19
C GLN A 70 10.25 10.82 6.38
N ALA A 71 9.17 10.06 6.26
CA ALA A 71 8.19 9.84 7.32
C ALA A 71 8.63 8.82 8.38
N SER A 72 9.73 8.11 8.18
CA SER A 72 10.15 7.02 9.06
C SER A 72 10.59 7.49 10.45
N ALA A 73 10.28 6.69 11.45
CA ALA A 73 10.80 6.82 12.81
C ALA A 73 12.27 6.37 12.90
N LYS A 74 12.91 6.60 14.05
CA LYS A 74 14.21 6.00 14.36
C LYS A 74 14.09 4.48 14.38
N MET A 75 15.05 3.79 13.77
CA MET A 75 15.04 2.32 13.59
C MET A 75 13.83 1.83 12.76
N GLY A 76 13.17 2.74 12.03
CA GLY A 76 12.03 2.43 11.19
C GLY A 76 12.39 1.54 10.00
N ARG A 77 11.38 0.94 9.41
CA ARG A 77 11.51 0.07 8.24
C ARG A 77 10.66 0.58 7.09
N VAL A 78 11.26 0.70 5.92
CA VAL A 78 10.58 1.04 4.67
C VAL A 78 10.64 -0.18 3.76
N VAL A 79 9.48 -0.64 3.30
CA VAL A 79 9.37 -1.78 2.40
C VAL A 79 8.83 -1.31 1.06
N TYR A 80 9.60 -1.47 0.00
CA TYR A 80 9.17 -1.19 -1.36
C TYR A 80 8.52 -2.42 -1.98
N LEU A 81 7.24 -2.28 -2.33
CA LEU A 81 6.44 -3.28 -3.03
C LEU A 81 6.01 -2.77 -4.42
N GLY A 82 5.89 -1.45 -4.58
CA GLY A 82 5.53 -0.83 -5.85
C GLY A 82 6.63 -1.01 -6.90
N ILE A 83 6.24 -1.38 -8.13
CA ILE A 83 7.19 -1.48 -9.24
C ILE A 83 7.55 -0.08 -9.69
N SER A 84 8.84 0.26 -9.59
CA SER A 84 9.35 1.55 -10.02
C SER A 84 9.47 1.62 -11.54
N ASN A 85 8.89 2.66 -12.13
CA ASN A 85 8.94 2.91 -13.58
C ASN A 85 9.95 4.02 -13.95
N SER A 86 10.67 4.55 -12.97
CA SER A 86 11.66 5.62 -13.13
C SER A 86 12.85 5.42 -12.21
N SER A 87 13.92 6.17 -12.46
CA SER A 87 15.06 6.23 -11.53
C SER A 87 14.61 6.84 -10.20
N LEU A 88 15.23 6.38 -9.11
CA LEU A 88 15.04 6.93 -7.78
C LEU A 88 16.27 7.75 -7.40
N THR A 89 16.09 9.04 -7.17
CA THR A 89 17.14 9.93 -6.70
C THR A 89 16.82 10.44 -5.31
N PHE A 90 17.52 9.96 -4.31
CA PHE A 90 17.33 10.44 -2.95
C PHE A 90 17.90 11.85 -2.77
N PRO A 91 17.11 12.82 -2.30
CA PRO A 91 17.65 14.09 -1.84
C PRO A 91 18.50 13.87 -0.58
N LYS A 92 19.42 14.81 -0.34
CA LYS A 92 20.36 14.72 0.79
C LYS A 92 19.66 14.45 2.13
N GLU A 93 18.51 15.06 2.34
CA GLU A 93 17.71 14.95 3.57
C GLU A 93 17.19 13.52 3.78
N ALA A 94 16.81 12.83 2.72
CA ALA A 94 16.38 11.42 2.81
C ALA A 94 17.58 10.50 3.10
N VAL A 95 18.74 10.75 2.50
CA VAL A 95 19.99 10.03 2.81
C VAL A 95 20.41 10.25 4.27
N ASP A 96 20.40 11.51 4.73
CA ASP A 96 20.68 11.84 6.13
C ASP A 96 19.67 11.16 7.08
N LYS A 97 18.40 11.04 6.69
CA LYS A 97 17.38 10.33 7.47
C LYS A 97 17.72 8.85 7.60
N ILE A 98 18.05 8.18 6.50
CA ILE A 98 18.49 6.77 6.53
C ILE A 98 19.67 6.59 7.47
N LEU A 99 20.69 7.44 7.34
CA LEU A 99 21.91 7.34 8.14
C LEU A 99 21.66 7.63 9.63
N ARG A 100 21.09 8.79 9.94
CA ARG A 100 20.98 9.30 11.32
C ARG A 100 19.90 8.60 12.13
N TYR A 101 18.85 8.12 11.47
CA TYR A 101 17.75 7.40 12.11
C TYR A 101 17.90 5.88 12.01
N GLN A 102 18.95 5.40 11.35
CA GLN A 102 19.21 3.96 11.13
C GLN A 102 17.99 3.27 10.49
N VAL A 103 17.41 3.93 9.46
CA VAL A 103 16.25 3.41 8.75
C VAL A 103 16.68 2.24 7.88
N SER A 104 15.96 1.12 7.96
CA SER A 104 16.14 -0.01 7.05
C SER A 104 15.24 0.16 5.82
N VAL A 105 15.83 0.15 4.64
CA VAL A 105 15.09 0.16 3.36
C VAL A 105 15.26 -1.21 2.72
N MET A 106 14.15 -1.87 2.39
CA MET A 106 14.16 -3.21 1.82
C MET A 106 13.08 -3.35 0.74
N GLY A 107 13.26 -4.33 -0.14
CA GLY A 107 12.24 -4.74 -1.10
C GLY A 107 11.47 -5.96 -0.62
N SER A 108 10.25 -6.09 -1.12
CA SER A 108 9.47 -7.33 -1.02
C SER A 108 8.86 -7.61 -2.37
N TRP A 109 8.97 -8.87 -2.81
CA TRP A 109 8.49 -9.28 -4.12
C TRP A 109 7.53 -10.45 -4.00
N ASN A 110 6.32 -10.22 -4.46
CA ASN A 110 5.32 -11.16 -4.96
C ASN A 110 5.35 -12.58 -4.36
N SER A 111 5.18 -12.69 -3.04
CA SER A 111 5.09 -13.98 -2.36
C SER A 111 6.29 -14.90 -2.62
N PHE A 112 7.48 -14.30 -2.64
CA PHE A 112 8.73 -15.06 -2.75
C PHE A 112 9.02 -15.74 -1.42
N SER A 113 8.48 -16.94 -1.25
CA SER A 113 8.60 -17.72 -0.02
C SER A 113 9.15 -19.12 -0.30
N ASP A 114 9.99 -19.60 0.61
CA ASP A 114 10.55 -20.94 0.61
C ASP A 114 10.37 -21.55 2.01
N PRO A 115 9.66 -22.69 2.15
CA PRO A 115 8.94 -23.40 1.10
C PRO A 115 7.63 -22.72 0.68
N PHE A 116 7.16 -22.98 -0.55
CA PHE A 116 5.83 -22.57 -1.01
C PHE A 116 4.76 -23.62 -0.61
N PRO A 117 3.56 -23.20 -0.19
CA PRO A 117 3.11 -21.84 0.09
C PRO A 117 3.72 -21.33 1.40
N GLY A 118 4.17 -20.05 1.40
CA GLY A 118 4.71 -19.43 2.60
C GLY A 118 3.64 -19.04 3.61
N ILE A 119 4.10 -18.58 4.76
CA ILE A 119 3.23 -18.18 5.87
C ILE A 119 2.26 -17.06 5.48
N GLU A 120 2.63 -16.20 4.53
CA GLU A 120 1.78 -15.12 4.02
C GLU A 120 0.51 -15.64 3.34
N TRP A 121 0.59 -16.79 2.68
CA TRP A 121 -0.57 -17.46 2.07
C TRP A 121 -1.47 -18.08 3.12
N THR A 122 -0.89 -18.88 4.02
CA THR A 122 -1.65 -19.62 5.03
C THR A 122 -2.31 -18.67 6.03
N GLU A 123 -1.59 -17.66 6.54
CA GLU A 123 -2.16 -16.65 7.42
C GLU A 123 -3.26 -15.83 6.75
N SER A 124 -3.09 -15.45 5.48
CA SER A 124 -4.13 -14.70 4.75
C SER A 124 -5.40 -15.51 4.60
N ALA A 125 -5.29 -16.79 4.24
CA ALA A 125 -6.43 -17.69 4.16
C ALA A 125 -7.13 -17.86 5.51
N GLU A 126 -6.37 -18.10 6.58
CA GLU A 126 -6.92 -18.20 7.94
C GLU A 126 -7.63 -16.92 8.41
N LEU A 127 -7.10 -15.74 8.08
CA LEU A 127 -7.73 -14.49 8.45
C LEU A 127 -9.02 -14.25 7.67
N MET A 128 -9.10 -14.71 6.42
CA MET A 128 -10.33 -14.70 5.64
C MET A 128 -11.38 -15.64 6.23
N ASP A 129 -10.99 -16.87 6.55
CA ASP A 129 -11.89 -17.88 7.18
C ASP A 129 -12.44 -17.41 8.52
N LYS A 130 -11.64 -16.69 9.30
CA LYS A 130 -12.05 -16.08 10.57
C LYS A 130 -12.90 -14.79 10.39
N GLY A 131 -13.12 -14.34 9.17
CA GLY A 131 -13.83 -13.07 8.87
C GLY A 131 -13.07 -11.81 9.29
N LEU A 132 -11.76 -11.92 9.58
CA LEU A 132 -10.91 -10.79 9.97
C LEU A 132 -10.33 -10.04 8.75
N MET A 133 -10.40 -10.67 7.58
CA MET A 133 -10.11 -10.05 6.29
C MET A 133 -11.28 -10.29 5.34
N ASN A 134 -11.79 -9.21 4.73
CA ASN A 134 -12.87 -9.29 3.75
C ASN A 134 -12.37 -8.84 2.37
N PRO A 135 -11.95 -9.74 1.48
CA PRO A 135 -11.47 -9.39 0.14
C PRO A 135 -12.58 -8.89 -0.79
N GLU A 136 -13.85 -9.25 -0.55
CA GLU A 136 -14.99 -8.86 -1.39
C GLU A 136 -15.15 -7.34 -1.50
N MET A 137 -14.80 -6.58 -0.46
CA MET A 137 -14.90 -5.13 -0.46
C MET A 137 -13.97 -4.45 -1.48
N PHE A 138 -12.95 -5.13 -1.97
CA PHE A 138 -12.02 -4.63 -2.97
C PHE A 138 -12.45 -4.95 -4.39
N ILE A 139 -13.42 -5.87 -4.58
CA ILE A 139 -13.88 -6.27 -5.90
C ILE A 139 -14.89 -5.24 -6.41
N THR A 140 -14.39 -4.35 -7.27
CA THR A 140 -15.20 -3.27 -7.85
C THR A 140 -15.93 -3.68 -9.11
N GLN A 141 -15.47 -4.73 -9.79
CA GLN A 141 -16.05 -5.25 -11.04
C GLN A 141 -16.06 -6.77 -11.02
N LYS A 142 -17.22 -7.37 -11.37
CA LYS A 142 -17.39 -8.82 -11.59
C LYS A 142 -17.86 -9.01 -13.02
N LEU A 143 -16.97 -9.45 -13.88
CA LEU A 143 -17.13 -9.50 -15.34
C LEU A 143 -16.97 -10.92 -15.87
N THR A 144 -17.32 -11.14 -17.14
CA THR A 144 -17.08 -12.39 -17.85
C THR A 144 -15.78 -12.35 -18.65
N LEU A 145 -15.35 -13.49 -19.18
CA LEU A 145 -14.15 -13.51 -20.05
C LEU A 145 -14.35 -12.72 -21.36
N ASP A 146 -15.59 -12.60 -21.84
CA ASP A 146 -15.90 -11.85 -23.06
C ASP A 146 -15.66 -10.33 -22.86
N ASP A 147 -15.74 -9.85 -21.62
CA ASP A 147 -15.52 -8.43 -21.27
C ASP A 147 -14.02 -8.06 -21.21
N VAL A 148 -13.10 -9.03 -21.21
CA VAL A 148 -11.66 -8.80 -21.03
C VAL A 148 -11.11 -7.77 -22.02
N PRO A 149 -11.31 -7.90 -23.36
CA PRO A 149 -10.68 -6.98 -24.32
C PRO A 149 -11.10 -5.53 -24.13
N ASP A 150 -12.37 -5.30 -23.87
CA ASP A 150 -12.89 -3.93 -23.70
C ASP A 150 -12.52 -3.35 -22.33
N THR A 151 -12.47 -4.19 -21.31
CA THR A 151 -12.01 -3.78 -19.98
C THR A 151 -10.57 -3.30 -20.00
N PHE A 152 -9.67 -4.06 -20.63
CA PHE A 152 -8.26 -3.65 -20.73
C PHE A 152 -8.08 -2.39 -21.58
N LYS A 153 -8.86 -2.18 -22.65
CA LYS A 153 -8.85 -0.91 -23.40
C LYS A 153 -9.26 0.29 -22.52
N LYS A 154 -10.28 0.13 -21.68
CA LYS A 154 -10.72 1.17 -20.75
C LYS A 154 -9.69 1.46 -19.67
N ILE A 155 -8.99 0.43 -19.18
CA ILE A 155 -7.89 0.58 -18.20
C ILE A 155 -6.75 1.38 -18.83
N ASP A 156 -6.30 1.01 -20.04
CA ASP A 156 -5.22 1.67 -20.76
C ASP A 156 -5.53 3.17 -20.99
N LYS A 157 -6.78 3.49 -21.34
CA LYS A 157 -7.26 4.87 -21.52
C LYS A 157 -7.54 5.60 -20.19
N LYS A 158 -7.39 4.95 -19.04
CA LYS A 158 -7.75 5.48 -17.71
C LYS A 158 -9.22 5.90 -17.58
N GLU A 159 -10.11 5.25 -18.33
CA GLU A 159 -11.56 5.52 -18.35
C GLU A 159 -12.32 4.68 -17.30
N LEU A 160 -11.67 3.68 -16.69
CA LEU A 160 -12.28 2.78 -15.72
C LEU A 160 -11.66 2.95 -14.34
N TYR A 161 -12.48 3.27 -13.36
CA TYR A 161 -12.08 3.16 -11.96
C TYR A 161 -12.21 1.71 -11.48
N PHE A 162 -11.17 1.20 -10.89
CA PHE A 162 -11.19 -0.12 -10.23
C PHE A 162 -10.16 -0.19 -9.10
N ILE A 163 -10.40 -1.13 -8.20
CA ILE A 163 -9.42 -1.63 -7.23
C ILE A 163 -9.05 -3.06 -7.60
N LYS A 164 -10.05 -3.93 -7.71
CA LYS A 164 -9.89 -5.30 -8.18
C LYS A 164 -11.00 -5.63 -9.17
N ILE A 165 -10.61 -6.19 -10.29
CA ILE A 165 -11.53 -6.74 -11.30
C ILE A 165 -11.42 -8.26 -11.25
N MET A 166 -12.56 -8.94 -11.14
CA MET A 166 -12.63 -10.40 -11.20
C MET A 166 -13.34 -10.82 -12.49
N PHE A 167 -12.69 -11.65 -13.27
CA PHE A 167 -13.28 -12.27 -14.46
C PHE A 167 -13.70 -13.71 -14.13
N TYR A 168 -14.95 -14.05 -14.40
CA TYR A 168 -15.52 -15.36 -14.16
C TYR A 168 -15.61 -16.13 -15.48
N PRO A 169 -14.99 -17.33 -15.60
CA PRO A 169 -14.93 -18.10 -16.84
C PRO A 169 -16.29 -18.63 -17.32
N SER A 170 -17.23 -18.78 -16.41
CA SER A 170 -18.57 -19.28 -16.69
C SER A 170 -19.59 -18.57 -15.84
N LYS A 171 -20.61 -18.04 -16.49
CA LYS A 171 -21.91 -17.74 -15.92
C LYS A 171 -22.94 -18.52 -16.70
#